data_90c2ca6dcaa5fad62d101267a854c0a9
#
_entry.id   90c2ca6dcaa5fad62d101267a854c0a9
#
_cell.length_a   1.000
_cell.length_b   1.000
_cell.length_c   1.000
_cell.angle_alpha   90.00
_cell.angle_beta   90.00
_cell.angle_gamma   90.00
#
_symmetry.space_group_name_H-M   'P 1'
#
loop_
_entity.id
_entity.type
_entity.pdbx_description
1 polymer ?
#
loop_
_entity_poly.entity_id
_entity_poly.type
_entity_poly.pdbx_seq_one_letter_code
_entity_poly.pdbx_strand_id
1 'polypeptide(L)'
;MSTAPLVLDRAGVVDPGITELARGFSGAWPYLQLIAQAAGIPDALDHRVVEAYWIGNELLDAIDVTHLGNSLRDRFGPRSGSSWSYLAEAIPAGALPHHSFHVFGIYPWVGMLRGDHGDHPLQVLDRCRIRSGRVVAAQGEAVVVRSRPLTFDGMRLKLGPEMEETVVAEVDGYGFVGNLQPGEWVALHWDWVCDRITDRQRHNLARYTHHHVEMTNDHLAHPGPQISMS
;
A
#
# COMPACT_ATOMS: atom_id res chain seq x y z
N MET A 1 7.43 -2.80 -16.28
CA MET A 1 8.36 -1.68 -16.01
C MET A 1 8.94 -1.92 -14.63
N SER A 2 10.22 -2.20 -14.55
CA SER A 2 10.92 -2.44 -13.29
C SER A 2 11.02 -1.11 -12.55
N THR A 3 10.34 -0.98 -11.43
CA THR A 3 10.59 0.12 -10.48
C THR A 3 11.88 -0.22 -9.76
N ALA A 4 12.98 0.43 -10.17
CA ALA A 4 14.22 0.35 -9.43
C ALA A 4 13.96 0.75 -7.96
N PRO A 5 14.48 0.01 -6.97
CA PRO A 5 14.35 0.39 -5.58
C PRO A 5 14.98 1.76 -5.34
N LEU A 6 14.33 2.56 -4.49
CA LEU A 6 14.89 3.81 -3.98
C LEU A 6 16.11 3.45 -3.14
N VAL A 7 17.29 3.62 -3.70
CA VAL A 7 18.55 3.27 -3.04
C VAL A 7 18.95 4.43 -2.15
N LEU A 8 18.97 4.22 -0.83
CA LEU A 8 19.75 5.03 0.09
C LEU A 8 21.20 4.57 -0.05
N ASP A 9 22.12 5.50 -0.26
CA ASP A 9 23.53 5.16 -0.21
C ASP A 9 23.92 4.73 1.22
N ARG A 10 25.06 4.04 1.36
CA ARG A 10 25.58 3.56 2.66
C ARG A 10 25.80 4.69 3.69
N ALA A 11 25.78 5.95 3.28
CA ALA A 11 25.95 7.12 4.13
C ALA A 11 24.64 7.73 4.62
N GLY A 12 23.47 7.20 4.22
CA GLY A 12 22.16 7.75 4.59
C GLY A 12 21.87 9.10 3.94
N VAL A 13 22.57 9.44 2.88
CA VAL A 13 22.37 10.68 2.12
C VAL A 13 21.17 10.47 1.20
N VAL A 14 20.14 11.30 1.37
CA VAL A 14 18.97 11.32 0.47
C VAL A 14 19.43 11.83 -0.89
N ASP A 15 19.42 10.98 -1.91
CA ASP A 15 19.66 11.41 -3.29
C ASP A 15 18.59 12.41 -3.72
N PRO A 16 18.95 13.63 -4.18
CA PRO A 16 17.99 14.62 -4.69
C PRO A 16 17.10 14.08 -5.81
N GLY A 17 17.57 13.11 -6.60
CA GLY A 17 16.79 12.41 -7.64
C GLY A 17 15.61 11.61 -7.08
N ILE A 18 15.70 11.13 -5.84
CA ILE A 18 14.59 10.42 -5.16
C ILE A 18 13.37 11.32 -5.01
N THR A 19 13.58 12.59 -4.63
CA THR A 19 12.51 13.57 -4.49
C THR A 19 11.77 13.79 -5.80
N GLU A 20 12.50 13.86 -6.92
CA GLU A 20 11.93 14.04 -8.25
C GLU A 20 11.17 12.79 -8.72
N LEU A 21 11.72 11.62 -8.50
CA LEU A 21 11.05 10.33 -8.74
C LEU A 21 9.77 10.19 -7.91
N ALA A 22 9.80 10.55 -6.63
CA ALA A 22 8.63 10.50 -5.76
C ALA A 22 7.50 11.43 -6.24
N ARG A 23 7.84 12.64 -6.69
CA ARG A 23 6.88 13.59 -7.30
C ARG A 23 6.28 13.06 -8.59
N GLY A 24 7.05 12.33 -9.39
CA GLY A 24 6.61 11.68 -10.62
C GLY A 24 5.76 10.41 -10.36
N PHE A 25 5.79 9.86 -9.15
CA PHE A 25 5.08 8.64 -8.83
C PHE A 25 3.59 8.87 -8.63
N SER A 26 2.88 8.74 -9.73
CA SER A 26 1.45 9.05 -9.80
C SER A 26 0.55 8.22 -8.86
N GLY A 27 0.99 7.10 -8.39
CA GLY A 27 0.24 6.23 -7.45
C GLY A 27 0.24 6.71 -6.01
N ALA A 28 1.26 7.48 -5.58
CA ALA A 28 1.38 7.92 -4.19
C ALA A 28 1.29 9.46 -4.03
N TRP A 29 1.89 10.21 -4.96
CA TRP A 29 2.06 11.64 -4.82
C TRP A 29 0.81 12.44 -4.43
N PRO A 30 -0.39 12.22 -4.98
CA PRO A 30 -1.58 12.98 -4.59
C PRO A 30 -2.08 12.67 -3.18
N TYR A 31 -1.89 11.42 -2.75
CA TYR A 31 -2.25 11.06 -1.39
C TYR A 31 -1.32 11.76 -0.40
N LEU A 32 -0.02 11.80 -0.69
CA LEU A 32 0.96 12.53 0.12
C LEU A 32 0.63 14.02 0.17
N GLN A 33 0.28 14.64 -0.97
CA GLN A 33 -0.15 16.04 -1.01
C GLN A 33 -1.42 16.28 -0.18
N LEU A 34 -2.40 15.41 -0.29
CA LEU A 34 -3.65 15.52 0.48
C LEU A 34 -3.41 15.42 1.98
N ILE A 35 -2.61 14.43 2.41
CA ILE A 35 -2.26 14.24 3.83
C ILE A 35 -1.51 15.46 4.36
N ALA A 36 -0.50 15.93 3.62
CA ALA A 36 0.29 17.09 4.00
C ALA A 36 -0.58 18.35 4.14
N GLN A 37 -1.46 18.59 3.17
CA GLN A 37 -2.38 19.73 3.18
C GLN A 37 -3.34 19.68 4.37
N ALA A 38 -3.97 18.52 4.62
CA ALA A 38 -4.90 18.34 5.73
C ALA A 38 -4.22 18.51 7.10
N ALA A 39 -2.96 18.08 7.21
CA ALA A 39 -2.15 18.20 8.43
C ALA A 39 -1.44 19.56 8.58
N GLY A 40 -1.52 20.47 7.59
CA GLY A 40 -0.79 21.74 7.60
C GLY A 40 0.73 21.56 7.52
N ILE A 41 1.20 20.46 6.94
CA ILE A 41 2.63 20.16 6.75
C ILE A 41 3.05 20.66 5.37
N PRO A 42 4.07 21.55 5.26
CA PRO A 42 4.43 22.15 3.98
C PRO A 42 5.03 21.18 2.96
N ASP A 43 5.71 20.14 3.43
CA ASP A 43 6.39 19.14 2.57
C ASP A 43 5.61 17.83 2.53
N ALA A 44 5.16 17.45 1.35
CA ALA A 44 4.49 16.17 1.13
C ALA A 44 5.42 14.96 1.30
N LEU A 45 6.74 15.17 1.34
CA LEU A 45 7.75 14.14 1.64
C LEU A 45 8.22 14.16 3.11
N ASP A 46 7.58 14.96 3.98
CA ASP A 46 7.81 14.86 5.43
C ASP A 46 7.59 13.38 5.85
N HIS A 47 8.51 12.86 6.66
CA HIS A 47 8.48 11.45 7.07
C HIS A 47 7.15 11.03 7.72
N ARG A 48 6.47 11.95 8.44
CA ARG A 48 5.15 11.69 9.06
C ARG A 48 4.05 11.51 8.00
N VAL A 49 4.13 12.27 6.91
CA VAL A 49 3.21 12.18 5.77
C VAL A 49 3.45 10.88 5.01
N VAL A 50 4.71 10.55 4.76
CA VAL A 50 5.09 9.28 4.11
C VAL A 50 4.68 8.09 4.98
N GLU A 51 4.93 8.14 6.30
CA GLU A 51 4.47 7.10 7.24
C GLU A 51 2.94 6.96 7.20
N ALA A 52 2.20 8.07 7.20
CA ALA A 52 0.74 8.05 7.13
C ALA A 52 0.23 7.31 5.90
N TYR A 53 0.83 7.55 4.73
CA TYR A 53 0.42 6.89 3.49
C TYR A 53 0.78 5.39 3.46
N TRP A 54 1.98 5.02 3.89
CA TRP A 54 2.46 3.64 3.75
C TRP A 54 2.11 2.73 4.91
N ILE A 55 2.13 3.24 6.13
CA ILE A 55 1.96 2.48 7.39
C ILE A 55 0.66 2.87 8.10
N GLY A 56 0.32 4.15 8.03
CA GLY A 56 -0.78 4.75 8.77
C GLY A 56 -0.35 5.35 10.11
N ASN A 57 -0.84 6.54 10.39
CA ASN A 57 -0.70 7.23 11.68
C ASN A 57 -1.88 8.18 11.89
N GLU A 58 -1.82 8.97 12.97
CA GLU A 58 -2.86 9.90 13.37
C GLU A 58 -3.19 11.01 12.36
N LEU A 59 -2.32 11.29 11.41
CA LEU A 59 -2.60 12.28 10.35
C LEU A 59 -3.79 11.87 9.48
N LEU A 60 -4.08 10.57 9.39
CA LEU A 60 -5.22 10.07 8.62
C LEU A 60 -6.56 10.34 9.30
N ASP A 61 -6.58 10.51 10.63
CA ASP A 61 -7.80 10.76 11.40
C ASP A 61 -8.39 12.17 11.12
N ALA A 62 -7.57 13.09 10.61
CA ALA A 62 -7.97 14.46 10.26
C ALA A 62 -8.54 14.60 8.83
N ILE A 63 -8.58 13.51 8.04
CA ILE A 63 -8.94 13.58 6.62
C ILE A 63 -10.38 13.15 6.41
N ASP A 64 -11.17 14.08 5.89
CA ASP A 64 -12.54 13.83 5.48
C ASP A 64 -12.58 13.06 4.13
N VAL A 65 -13.47 12.09 4.03
CA VAL A 65 -13.69 11.29 2.81
C VAL A 65 -14.08 12.15 1.60
N THR A 66 -14.74 13.30 1.83
CA THR A 66 -15.10 14.25 0.77
C THR A 66 -13.86 14.89 0.16
N HIS A 67 -12.86 15.24 0.96
CA HIS A 67 -11.58 15.76 0.48
C HIS A 67 -10.83 14.70 -0.33
N LEU A 68 -10.83 13.45 0.12
CA LEU A 68 -10.26 12.35 -0.63
C LEU A 68 -10.96 12.17 -1.98
N GLY A 69 -12.29 12.16 -2.00
CA GLY A 69 -13.10 12.05 -3.22
C GLY A 69 -12.82 13.16 -4.22
N ASN A 70 -12.74 14.40 -3.78
CA ASN A 70 -12.41 15.54 -4.61
C ASN A 70 -10.99 15.44 -5.20
N SER A 71 -10.00 15.09 -4.37
CA SER A 71 -8.62 14.91 -4.81
C SER A 71 -8.46 13.81 -5.86
N LEU A 72 -9.15 12.69 -5.68
CA LEU A 72 -9.17 11.59 -6.65
C LEU A 72 -9.86 12.01 -7.96
N ARG A 73 -10.97 12.76 -7.87
CA ARG A 73 -11.68 13.29 -9.04
C ARG A 73 -10.83 14.23 -9.87
N ASP A 74 -10.16 15.18 -9.24
CA ASP A 74 -9.34 16.17 -9.95
C ASP A 74 -8.19 15.49 -10.71
N ARG A 75 -7.75 14.35 -10.22
CA ARG A 75 -6.65 13.62 -10.80
C ARG A 75 -7.04 12.59 -11.85
N PHE A 76 -8.00 11.73 -11.53
CA PHE A 76 -8.38 10.61 -12.37
C PHE A 76 -9.54 10.97 -13.32
N GLY A 77 -10.37 11.96 -12.94
CA GLY A 77 -11.50 12.43 -13.73
C GLY A 77 -11.16 12.77 -15.18
N PRO A 78 -10.11 13.57 -15.47
CA PRO A 78 -9.75 13.92 -16.83
C PRO A 78 -9.37 12.72 -17.73
N ARG A 79 -8.94 11.61 -17.13
CA ARG A 79 -8.54 10.38 -17.84
C ARG A 79 -9.65 9.35 -17.94
N SER A 80 -10.65 9.44 -17.07
CA SER A 80 -11.73 8.46 -16.93
C SER A 80 -13.00 8.84 -17.70
N GLY A 81 -13.08 10.07 -18.21
CA GLY A 81 -14.24 10.55 -18.96
C GLY A 81 -15.55 10.37 -18.17
N SER A 82 -16.61 9.87 -18.82
CA SER A 82 -17.91 9.61 -18.19
C SER A 82 -17.88 8.54 -17.10
N SER A 83 -16.84 7.70 -17.07
CA SER A 83 -16.70 6.67 -16.03
C SER A 83 -16.35 7.25 -14.66
N TRP A 84 -15.95 8.52 -14.57
CA TRP A 84 -15.61 9.16 -13.30
C TRP A 84 -16.78 9.28 -12.33
N SER A 85 -18.00 9.56 -12.81
CA SER A 85 -19.18 9.66 -11.95
C SER A 85 -19.41 8.37 -11.16
N TYR A 86 -19.17 7.22 -11.79
CA TYR A 86 -19.25 5.91 -11.14
C TYR A 86 -18.12 5.66 -10.14
N LEU A 87 -16.91 6.13 -10.44
CA LEU A 87 -15.78 6.03 -9.51
C LEU A 87 -15.97 6.94 -8.27
N ALA A 88 -16.55 8.13 -8.45
CA ALA A 88 -16.85 9.03 -7.34
C ALA A 88 -17.94 8.47 -6.41
N GLU A 89 -18.94 7.78 -6.96
CA GLU A 89 -19.96 7.06 -6.20
C GLU A 89 -19.42 5.77 -5.58
N ALA A 90 -18.33 5.22 -6.15
CA ALA A 90 -17.67 4.00 -5.68
C ALA A 90 -16.63 4.26 -4.58
N ILE A 91 -16.35 5.53 -4.21
CA ILE A 91 -15.49 5.80 -3.06
C ILE A 91 -16.27 5.44 -1.80
N PRO A 92 -15.98 4.29 -1.16
CA PRO A 92 -16.78 3.83 -0.05
C PRO A 92 -16.66 4.80 1.13
N ALA A 93 -17.72 4.88 1.92
CA ALA A 93 -17.65 5.54 3.21
C ALA A 93 -16.52 4.93 4.04
N GLY A 94 -15.63 5.77 4.57
CA GLY A 94 -14.46 5.31 5.32
C GLY A 94 -13.19 5.12 4.49
N ALA A 95 -13.19 5.42 3.20
CA ALA A 95 -11.96 5.46 2.40
C ALA A 95 -10.97 6.47 2.99
N LEU A 96 -9.71 6.08 3.11
CA LEU A 96 -8.63 6.92 3.64
C LEU A 96 -7.48 6.98 2.64
N PRO A 97 -6.71 8.08 2.59
CA PRO A 97 -5.56 8.23 1.70
C PRO A 97 -4.37 7.37 2.18
N HIS A 98 -4.55 6.08 2.18
CA HIS A 98 -3.58 5.07 2.61
C HIS A 98 -3.29 4.12 1.46
N HIS A 99 -2.08 3.58 1.39
CA HIS A 99 -1.67 2.70 0.30
C HIS A 99 -2.59 1.48 0.13
N SER A 100 -3.08 0.88 1.22
CA SER A 100 -4.03 -0.23 1.12
C SER A 100 -5.36 0.15 0.47
N PHE A 101 -5.84 1.41 0.65
CA PHE A 101 -7.00 1.89 -0.11
C PHE A 101 -6.71 1.94 -1.61
N HIS A 102 -5.53 2.42 -2.01
CA HIS A 102 -5.13 2.41 -3.42
C HIS A 102 -5.11 0.99 -4.00
N VAL A 103 -4.56 0.03 -3.25
CA VAL A 103 -4.47 -1.38 -3.67
C VAL A 103 -5.84 -2.05 -3.77
N PHE A 104 -6.70 -1.87 -2.76
CA PHE A 104 -7.98 -2.58 -2.66
C PHE A 104 -9.15 -1.85 -3.30
N GLY A 105 -9.10 -0.51 -3.37
CA GLY A 105 -10.23 0.31 -3.83
C GLY A 105 -10.06 0.89 -5.22
N ILE A 106 -8.83 1.17 -5.66
CA ILE A 106 -8.57 1.86 -6.93
C ILE A 106 -8.10 0.91 -8.03
N TYR A 107 -7.27 -0.08 -7.69
CA TYR A 107 -6.81 -1.05 -8.68
C TYR A 107 -7.91 -2.03 -9.10
N PRO A 108 -7.93 -2.47 -10.37
CA PRO A 108 -8.99 -3.34 -10.90
C PRO A 108 -8.92 -4.78 -10.38
N TRP A 109 -7.86 -5.14 -9.64
CA TRP A 109 -7.59 -6.53 -9.25
C TRP A 109 -8.67 -7.16 -8.38
N VAL A 110 -9.35 -6.37 -7.54
CA VAL A 110 -10.48 -6.84 -6.71
C VAL A 110 -11.63 -7.32 -7.59
N GLY A 111 -11.96 -6.58 -8.66
CA GLY A 111 -13.00 -6.99 -9.62
C GLY A 111 -12.66 -8.28 -10.37
N MET A 112 -11.37 -8.60 -10.48
CA MET A 112 -10.87 -9.80 -11.18
C MET A 112 -10.81 -11.05 -10.29
N LEU A 113 -10.99 -10.94 -8.97
CA LEU A 113 -10.91 -12.07 -8.04
C LEU A 113 -11.91 -13.19 -8.33
N ARG A 114 -13.07 -12.87 -8.90
CA ARG A 114 -14.14 -13.82 -9.24
C ARG A 114 -14.12 -14.24 -10.71
N GLY A 115 -13.19 -13.72 -11.50
CA GLY A 115 -13.05 -14.05 -12.92
C GLY A 115 -12.19 -15.30 -13.14
N ASP A 116 -12.07 -15.69 -14.40
CA ASP A 116 -11.22 -16.81 -14.83
C ASP A 116 -9.76 -16.36 -15.02
N HIS A 117 -9.20 -15.70 -13.98
CA HIS A 117 -7.84 -15.16 -13.98
C HIS A 117 -6.88 -15.93 -13.06
N GLY A 118 -7.33 -17.08 -12.51
CA GLY A 118 -6.56 -17.88 -11.55
C GLY A 118 -6.19 -17.07 -10.29
N ASP A 119 -5.07 -17.41 -9.67
CA ASP A 119 -4.60 -16.78 -8.43
C ASP A 119 -3.88 -15.44 -8.64
N HIS A 120 -3.66 -15.02 -9.89
CA HIS A 120 -2.84 -13.85 -10.19
C HIS A 120 -3.38 -12.54 -9.57
N PRO A 121 -4.68 -12.21 -9.63
CA PRO A 121 -5.21 -11.00 -8.99
C PRO A 121 -4.97 -10.99 -7.47
N LEU A 122 -5.15 -12.13 -6.81
CA LEU A 122 -4.92 -12.27 -5.37
C LEU A 122 -3.43 -12.07 -5.03
N GLN A 123 -2.54 -12.65 -5.82
CA GLN A 123 -1.09 -12.50 -5.64
C GLN A 123 -0.66 -11.03 -5.79
N VAL A 124 -1.20 -10.31 -6.77
CA VAL A 124 -0.90 -8.88 -6.94
C VAL A 124 -1.39 -8.07 -5.75
N LEU A 125 -2.63 -8.29 -5.30
CA LEU A 125 -3.17 -7.61 -4.11
C LEU A 125 -2.33 -7.89 -2.86
N ASP A 126 -1.95 -9.14 -2.65
CA ASP A 126 -1.15 -9.54 -1.49
C ASP A 126 0.26 -8.95 -1.52
N ARG A 127 0.93 -8.98 -2.67
CA ARG A 127 2.29 -8.48 -2.80
C ARG A 127 2.37 -6.96 -2.83
N CYS A 128 1.39 -6.28 -3.43
CA CYS A 128 1.37 -4.82 -3.55
C CYS A 128 1.01 -4.12 -2.24
N ARG A 129 0.14 -4.69 -1.39
CA ARG A 129 -0.13 -4.10 -0.07
C ARG A 129 1.13 -4.13 0.80
N ILE A 130 1.27 -3.17 1.71
CA ILE A 130 2.33 -3.26 2.72
C ILE A 130 1.97 -4.38 3.70
N ARG A 131 2.88 -5.33 3.89
CA ARG A 131 2.77 -6.43 4.84
C ARG A 131 3.72 -6.21 6.00
N SER A 132 3.34 -6.60 7.20
CA SER A 132 4.30 -6.76 8.29
C SER A 132 4.84 -8.18 8.29
N GLY A 133 6.15 -8.32 8.44
CA GLY A 133 6.83 -9.59 8.60
C GLY A 133 7.69 -9.60 9.85
N ARG A 134 7.77 -10.74 10.54
CA ARG A 134 8.71 -10.93 11.64
C ARG A 134 9.91 -11.70 11.13
N VAL A 135 11.09 -11.14 11.28
CA VAL A 135 12.35 -11.78 10.85
C VAL A 135 12.55 -13.09 11.61
N VAL A 136 12.78 -14.16 10.86
CA VAL A 136 13.11 -15.50 11.37
C VAL A 136 14.60 -15.76 11.25
N ALA A 137 15.17 -15.46 10.08
CA ALA A 137 16.60 -15.65 9.80
C ALA A 137 17.06 -14.69 8.70
N ALA A 138 18.30 -14.22 8.80
CA ALA A 138 19.00 -13.50 7.73
C ALA A 138 19.88 -14.48 6.95
N GLN A 139 19.84 -14.44 5.61
CA GLN A 139 20.55 -15.35 4.71
C GLN A 139 21.20 -14.57 3.57
N GLY A 140 22.32 -13.90 3.86
CA GLY A 140 22.98 -13.05 2.86
C GLY A 140 22.11 -11.88 2.46
N GLU A 141 21.82 -11.75 1.16
CA GLU A 141 20.97 -10.69 0.60
C GLU A 141 19.46 -10.89 0.83
N ALA A 142 19.08 -12.09 1.29
CA ALA A 142 17.70 -12.43 1.57
C ALA A 142 17.42 -12.59 3.06
N VAL A 143 16.18 -12.50 3.43
CA VAL A 143 15.70 -12.70 4.80
C VAL A 143 14.47 -13.61 4.77
N VAL A 144 14.43 -14.57 5.68
CA VAL A 144 13.20 -15.34 5.95
C VAL A 144 12.38 -14.59 6.96
N VAL A 145 11.14 -14.31 6.62
CA VAL A 145 10.19 -13.62 7.48
C VAL A 145 8.93 -14.47 7.67
N ARG A 146 8.27 -14.29 8.79
CA ARG A 146 6.93 -14.84 9.03
C ARG A 146 5.90 -13.74 8.86
N SER A 147 5.02 -13.90 7.88
CA SER A 147 3.96 -12.94 7.53
C SER A 147 2.60 -13.62 7.36
N ARG A 148 1.54 -12.83 7.20
CA ARG A 148 0.20 -13.34 6.94
C ARG A 148 -0.22 -12.99 5.52
N PRO A 149 -0.33 -13.96 4.59
CA PRO A 149 -0.77 -13.72 3.23
C PRO A 149 -2.26 -13.36 3.18
N LEU A 150 -2.65 -12.67 2.12
CA LEU A 150 -4.04 -12.47 1.79
C LEU A 150 -4.61 -13.77 1.20
N THR A 151 -5.82 -14.11 1.58
CA THR A 151 -6.56 -15.27 1.06
C THR A 151 -7.94 -14.82 0.58
N PHE A 152 -8.50 -15.54 -0.40
CA PHE A 152 -9.83 -15.30 -0.92
C PHE A 152 -10.60 -16.63 -1.00
N ASP A 153 -11.77 -16.70 -0.39
CA ASP A 153 -12.60 -17.92 -0.33
C ASP A 153 -13.70 -17.96 -1.42
N GLY A 154 -13.60 -17.09 -2.44
CA GLY A 154 -14.62 -16.90 -3.47
C GLY A 154 -15.65 -15.82 -3.11
N MET A 155 -15.70 -15.39 -1.85
CA MET A 155 -16.64 -14.40 -1.36
C MET A 155 -15.95 -13.24 -0.63
N ARG A 156 -14.97 -13.54 0.21
CA ARG A 156 -14.32 -12.57 1.10
C ARG A 156 -12.79 -12.68 1.08
N LEU A 157 -12.14 -11.53 1.15
CA LEU A 157 -10.71 -11.41 1.42
C LEU A 157 -10.47 -11.53 2.93
N LYS A 158 -9.41 -12.24 3.32
CA LYS A 158 -8.99 -12.42 4.71
C LYS A 158 -7.47 -12.51 4.79
N LEU A 159 -6.90 -12.18 5.95
CA LEU A 159 -5.52 -12.55 6.24
C LEU A 159 -5.47 -14.02 6.68
N GLY A 160 -4.75 -14.83 5.94
CA GLY A 160 -4.50 -16.24 6.21
C GLY A 160 -3.67 -16.48 7.47
N PRO A 161 -3.35 -17.76 7.77
CA PRO A 161 -2.42 -18.09 8.84
C PRO A 161 -1.02 -17.54 8.56
N GLU A 162 -0.21 -17.37 9.60
CA GLU A 162 1.20 -17.02 9.43
C GLU A 162 1.94 -18.12 8.67
N MET A 163 2.77 -17.70 7.72
CA MET A 163 3.67 -18.58 6.97
C MET A 163 5.02 -17.92 6.76
N GLU A 164 6.03 -18.74 6.54
CA GLU A 164 7.36 -18.25 6.22
C GLU A 164 7.47 -17.95 4.72
N GLU A 165 8.09 -16.84 4.41
CA GLU A 165 8.45 -16.44 3.05
C GLU A 165 9.87 -15.89 3.03
N THR A 166 10.54 -16.04 1.90
CA THR A 166 11.86 -15.45 1.67
C THR A 166 11.69 -14.18 0.87
N VAL A 167 12.26 -13.08 1.38
CA VAL A 167 12.20 -11.75 0.76
C VAL A 167 13.60 -11.17 0.61
N VAL A 168 13.77 -10.23 -0.29
CA VAL A 168 15.03 -9.54 -0.57
C VAL A 168 15.24 -8.46 0.48
N ALA A 169 16.39 -8.43 1.11
CA ALA A 169 16.80 -7.37 2.02
C ALA A 169 17.77 -6.40 1.32
N GLU A 170 18.67 -6.92 0.49
CA GLU A 170 19.64 -6.12 -0.26
C GLU A 170 20.00 -6.82 -1.59
N VAL A 171 20.59 -6.08 -2.51
CA VAL A 171 21.21 -6.59 -3.74
C VAL A 171 22.51 -5.84 -3.95
N ASP A 172 23.63 -6.56 -4.13
CA ASP A 172 24.96 -5.97 -4.28
C ASP A 172 25.35 -5.01 -3.13
N GLY A 173 24.85 -5.28 -1.92
CA GLY A 173 25.08 -4.45 -0.73
C GLY A 173 24.20 -3.18 -0.68
N TYR A 174 23.21 -3.03 -1.55
CA TYR A 174 22.24 -1.94 -1.53
C TYR A 174 20.86 -2.46 -1.06
N GLY A 175 20.32 -1.84 -0.03
CA GLY A 175 19.01 -2.18 0.52
C GLY A 175 18.48 -1.03 1.38
N PHE A 176 17.22 -1.12 1.77
CA PHE A 176 16.60 -0.08 2.60
C PHE A 176 16.95 -0.24 4.08
N VAL A 177 17.21 -1.47 4.51
CA VAL A 177 17.44 -1.80 5.92
C VAL A 177 18.59 -2.80 6.04
N GLY A 178 19.67 -2.38 6.72
CA GLY A 178 20.81 -3.26 7.00
C GLY A 178 20.71 -4.00 8.33
N ASN A 179 21.51 -5.06 8.50
CA ASN A 179 21.72 -5.77 9.76
C ASN A 179 20.44 -6.24 10.46
N LEU A 180 19.53 -6.87 9.71
CA LEU A 180 18.29 -7.41 10.26
C LEU A 180 18.58 -8.59 11.22
N GLN A 181 17.90 -8.58 12.38
CA GLN A 181 18.03 -9.59 13.41
C GLN A 181 16.73 -10.40 13.58
N PRO A 182 16.83 -11.71 13.90
CA PRO A 182 15.67 -12.50 14.25
C PRO A 182 14.82 -11.85 15.35
N GLY A 183 13.52 -11.84 15.15
CA GLY A 183 12.57 -11.23 16.07
C GLY A 183 12.17 -9.78 15.74
N GLU A 184 12.92 -9.09 14.90
CA GLU A 184 12.56 -7.73 14.45
C GLU A 184 11.33 -7.75 13.54
N TRP A 185 10.57 -6.65 13.57
CA TRP A 185 9.46 -6.43 12.67
C TRP A 185 9.86 -5.55 11.49
N VAL A 186 9.44 -5.96 10.30
CA VAL A 186 9.74 -5.25 9.05
C VAL A 186 8.47 -5.02 8.24
N ALA A 187 8.47 -3.92 7.46
CA ALA A 187 7.50 -3.66 6.41
C ALA A 187 7.99 -4.28 5.09
N LEU A 188 7.08 -4.94 4.39
CA LEU A 188 7.34 -5.62 3.13
C LEU A 188 6.46 -5.02 2.04
N HIS A 189 7.03 -4.82 0.86
CA HIS A 189 6.30 -4.43 -0.35
C HIS A 189 6.82 -5.23 -1.54
N TRP A 190 5.95 -5.92 -2.23
CA TRP A 190 6.34 -6.98 -3.16
C TRP A 190 7.25 -8.01 -2.45
N ASP A 191 8.41 -8.25 -2.98
CA ASP A 191 9.37 -9.22 -2.43
C ASP A 191 10.52 -8.53 -1.67
N TRP A 192 10.34 -7.25 -1.26
CA TRP A 192 11.38 -6.45 -0.62
C TRP A 192 11.07 -6.11 0.84
N VAL A 193 12.11 -6.09 1.65
CA VAL A 193 12.09 -5.40 2.95
C VAL A 193 12.25 -3.91 2.69
N CYS A 194 11.27 -3.11 3.12
CA CYS A 194 11.25 -1.67 2.89
C CYS A 194 11.69 -0.87 4.12
N ASP A 195 11.35 -1.33 5.31
CA ASP A 195 11.70 -0.64 6.54
C ASP A 195 11.64 -1.58 7.76
N ARG A 196 12.34 -1.19 8.83
CA ARG A 196 12.17 -1.76 10.17
C ARG A 196 11.06 -1.00 10.88
N ILE A 197 10.05 -1.70 11.37
CA ILE A 197 8.88 -1.07 11.98
C ILE A 197 8.77 -1.36 13.48
N THR A 198 8.30 -0.36 14.21
CA THR A 198 8.00 -0.46 15.62
C THR A 198 6.68 -1.22 15.85
N ASP A 199 6.41 -1.65 17.09
CA ASP A 199 5.13 -2.24 17.46
C ASP A 199 3.95 -1.30 17.19
N ARG A 200 4.10 0.00 17.42
CA ARG A 200 3.07 1.01 17.09
C ARG A 200 2.77 1.00 15.59
N GLN A 201 3.79 1.08 14.76
CA GLN A 201 3.65 1.07 13.30
C GLN A 201 3.03 -0.25 12.81
N ARG A 202 3.42 -1.39 13.38
CA ARG A 202 2.84 -2.69 13.07
C ARG A 202 1.34 -2.73 13.39
N HIS A 203 0.93 -2.21 14.55
CA HIS A 203 -0.49 -2.14 14.93
C HIS A 203 -1.28 -1.21 13.99
N ASN A 204 -0.73 -0.06 13.64
CA ASN A 204 -1.36 0.86 12.69
C ASN A 204 -1.53 0.18 11.32
N LEU A 205 -0.48 -0.42 10.78
CA LEU A 205 -0.53 -1.14 9.51
C LEU A 205 -1.59 -2.26 9.52
N ALA A 206 -1.68 -3.02 10.61
CA ALA A 206 -2.71 -4.05 10.77
C ALA A 206 -4.12 -3.45 10.81
N ARG A 207 -4.33 -2.33 11.54
CA ARG A 207 -5.60 -1.60 11.64
C ARG A 207 -6.08 -1.13 10.26
N TYR A 208 -5.22 -0.43 9.50
CA TYR A 208 -5.60 0.12 8.20
C TYR A 208 -5.75 -0.97 7.14
N THR A 209 -4.93 -2.02 7.16
CA THR A 209 -5.12 -3.19 6.29
C THR A 209 -6.48 -3.85 6.56
N HIS A 210 -6.81 -4.12 7.81
CA HIS A 210 -8.10 -4.72 8.18
C HIS A 210 -9.27 -3.84 7.75
N HIS A 211 -9.19 -2.53 8.02
CA HIS A 211 -10.22 -1.56 7.63
C HIS A 211 -10.52 -1.62 6.12
N HIS A 212 -9.48 -1.55 5.27
CA HIS A 212 -9.69 -1.55 3.82
C HIS A 212 -10.06 -2.93 3.27
N VAL A 213 -9.64 -4.02 3.91
CA VAL A 213 -10.11 -5.38 3.56
C VAL A 213 -11.60 -5.53 3.86
N GLU A 214 -12.09 -5.06 5.01
CA GLU A 214 -13.53 -5.12 5.32
C GLU A 214 -14.35 -4.24 4.38
N MET A 215 -13.90 -3.01 4.11
CA MET A 215 -14.52 -2.13 3.12
C MET A 215 -14.62 -2.81 1.74
N THR A 216 -13.57 -3.50 1.33
CA THR A 216 -13.55 -4.26 0.07
C THR A 216 -14.51 -5.45 0.11
N ASN A 217 -14.61 -6.14 1.23
CA ASN A 217 -15.55 -7.23 1.42
C ASN A 217 -17.01 -6.76 1.33
N ASP A 218 -17.30 -5.59 1.88
CA ASP A 218 -18.64 -4.99 1.77
C ASP A 218 -18.96 -4.67 0.32
N HIS A 219 -18.00 -4.14 -0.44
CA HIS A 219 -18.17 -3.90 -1.88
C HIS A 219 -18.33 -5.21 -2.67
N LEU A 220 -17.57 -6.25 -2.35
CA LEU A 220 -17.71 -7.58 -2.96
C LEU A 220 -19.08 -8.22 -2.67
N ALA A 221 -19.64 -7.99 -1.49
CA ALA A 221 -20.97 -8.49 -1.11
C ALA A 221 -22.10 -7.74 -1.80
N HIS A 222 -21.90 -6.45 -2.09
CA HIS A 222 -22.90 -5.57 -2.70
C HIS A 222 -22.30 -4.88 -3.92
N PRO A 223 -21.98 -5.63 -5.00
CA PRO A 223 -21.41 -5.02 -6.20
C PRO A 223 -22.43 -4.03 -6.79
N GLY A 224 -22.04 -2.78 -6.85
CA GLY A 224 -22.76 -1.77 -7.64
C GLY A 224 -22.78 -2.16 -9.13
N PRO A 225 -23.43 -1.37 -10.00
CA PRO A 225 -23.48 -1.66 -11.42
C PRO A 225 -22.06 -1.84 -11.97
N GLN A 226 -21.77 -3.03 -12.51
CA GLN A 226 -20.47 -3.36 -13.07
C GLN A 226 -20.22 -2.52 -14.32
N ILE A 227 -19.10 -1.79 -14.35
CA ILE A 227 -18.62 -1.16 -15.57
C ILE A 227 -18.01 -2.27 -16.41
N SER A 228 -18.71 -2.68 -17.46
CA SER A 228 -18.13 -3.50 -18.52
C SER A 228 -17.17 -2.62 -19.31
N MET A 229 -15.88 -2.76 -19.08
CA MET A 229 -14.87 -2.19 -19.97
C MET A 229 -14.78 -3.10 -21.18
N SER A 230 -15.48 -2.72 -22.25
CA SER A 230 -15.31 -3.27 -23.60
C SER A 230 -14.15 -2.60 -24.31
#